data_9c8e96bf3c025564a91b1e07557ea164
#
_entry.id   9c8e96bf3c025564a91b1e07557ea164
#
_cell.length_a   1.000
_cell.length_b   1.000
_cell.length_c   1.000
_cell.angle_alpha   90.00
_cell.angle_beta   90.00
_cell.angle_gamma   90.00
#
_symmetry.space_group_name_H-M   'P 1'
#
loop_
_entity.id
_entity.type
_entity.pdbx_description
1 polymer ?
#
loop_
_entity_poly.entity_id
_entity_poly.type
_entity_poly.pdbx_seq_one_letter_code
_entity_poly.pdbx_strand_id
1 'polypeptide(L)'
;LTHLFLSHSSEDDNFVGELRAALADLGVELWIDSRQLKGGDPLWSEITAAIEAARGLAVLVSPAALQSNWVGKELHHGLKVQAERGRDAFPLIPLSLNGTKLGVLEGSFEEEPTTIPVQSGAGGAEAALDAILVALGPRLPAERPPVAQPKAEPIEELVLELTDLSFHERDGVRRPAARARLVYEPATPGQREVVSAQSWRLIAPLGPIEAEELRWYLERYAIWPNPVAAERARQLEANLITWGRELHQAALPMAHTANVGQAWARLGERANRRFSVSVDTSLVAGATKEEEAIAKEAATTLLGLPWELLHDGDGFLFQGAKPTRVRRRLPNTRVLDVPVVAPPIRVLLITARPEDDACGYLDHRASALPLVAATEELGDLLRLTLLHPPTYPALEAELQRAHQAGEPYQVVHFDGHGVYDRHLGLGGLCFEDPRDAEKLTGRRHETITTDRLGPLLTGYRIPLVVLEACQTALADAGSKSVATDLLERGVASVVAMSHSVLVETARRFVSVFYAELARGQRVGRAMLAGQRALHGDPCRGQVFGAGELRLSDWFVPVLYQEKDDPQLFQATPSPQTKEDLRARLRARL
;
A
#
# COMPACT_ATOMS: atom_id res chain seq x y z
N LEU A 1 -18.92 24.98 -32.17
CA LEU A 1 -19.28 25.64 -30.91
C LEU A 1 -18.63 24.90 -29.75
N THR A 2 -17.52 25.43 -29.22
CA THR A 2 -16.63 24.56 -28.44
C THR A 2 -15.87 25.33 -27.38
N HIS A 3 -16.48 26.39 -26.83
CA HIS A 3 -15.87 27.10 -25.71
C HIS A 3 -16.65 26.91 -24.42
N LEU A 4 -15.92 26.96 -23.31
CA LEU A 4 -16.45 27.08 -21.96
C LEU A 4 -16.42 28.55 -21.57
N PHE A 5 -17.52 29.11 -21.10
CA PHE A 5 -17.52 30.45 -20.54
C PHE A 5 -17.02 30.42 -19.09
N LEU A 6 -16.08 31.28 -18.72
CA LEU A 6 -15.61 31.41 -17.33
C LEU A 6 -15.95 32.80 -16.78
N SER A 7 -16.83 32.81 -15.81
CA SER A 7 -17.15 33.99 -14.99
C SER A 7 -16.17 34.07 -13.82
N HIS A 8 -15.49 35.22 -13.65
CA HIS A 8 -14.50 35.44 -12.60
C HIS A 8 -14.35 36.91 -12.24
N SER A 9 -13.66 37.25 -11.16
CA SER A 9 -13.22 38.59 -10.86
C SER A 9 -11.85 38.87 -11.51
N SER A 10 -11.62 40.09 -11.96
CA SER A 10 -10.30 40.50 -12.52
C SER A 10 -9.13 40.32 -11.53
N GLU A 11 -9.41 40.28 -10.23
CA GLU A 11 -8.39 39.97 -9.22
C GLU A 11 -7.86 38.54 -9.32
N ASP A 12 -8.60 37.64 -9.96
CA ASP A 12 -8.26 36.23 -10.13
C ASP A 12 -7.58 35.91 -11.48
N ASP A 13 -7.25 36.93 -12.28
CA ASP A 13 -6.69 36.80 -13.63
C ASP A 13 -5.47 35.87 -13.72
N ASN A 14 -4.64 35.82 -12.69
CA ASN A 14 -3.47 34.93 -12.65
C ASN A 14 -3.87 33.45 -12.70
N PHE A 15 -4.77 33.02 -11.82
CA PHE A 15 -5.28 31.65 -11.80
C PHE A 15 -6.05 31.33 -13.09
N VAL A 16 -6.86 32.27 -13.56
CA VAL A 16 -7.63 32.12 -14.81
C VAL A 16 -6.69 31.95 -16.01
N GLY A 17 -5.54 32.65 -16.02
CA GLY A 17 -4.51 32.50 -17.03
C GLY A 17 -3.90 31.09 -17.05
N GLU A 18 -3.61 30.52 -15.87
CA GLU A 18 -3.12 29.14 -15.73
C GLU A 18 -4.17 28.12 -16.18
N LEU A 19 -5.42 28.28 -15.76
CA LEU A 19 -6.52 27.40 -16.15
C LEU A 19 -6.79 27.45 -17.66
N ARG A 20 -6.72 28.64 -18.26
CA ARG A 20 -6.85 28.83 -19.72
C ARG A 20 -5.75 28.11 -20.47
N ALA A 21 -4.50 28.23 -20.04
CA ALA A 21 -3.38 27.53 -20.66
C ALA A 21 -3.55 26.01 -20.58
N ALA A 22 -3.93 25.50 -19.41
CA ALA A 22 -4.16 24.08 -19.19
C ALA A 22 -5.32 23.52 -20.02
N LEU A 23 -6.43 24.26 -20.17
CA LEU A 23 -7.57 23.88 -21.02
C LEU A 23 -7.24 23.99 -22.53
N ALA A 24 -6.47 25.02 -22.95
CA ALA A 24 -6.04 25.18 -24.33
C ALA A 24 -5.14 24.01 -24.79
N ASP A 25 -4.28 23.52 -23.91
CA ASP A 25 -3.46 22.30 -24.15
C ASP A 25 -4.33 21.05 -24.42
N LEU A 26 -5.55 21.03 -23.92
CA LEU A 26 -6.54 19.97 -24.15
C LEU A 26 -7.46 20.26 -25.34
N GLY A 27 -7.32 21.41 -26.01
CA GLY A 27 -8.12 21.83 -27.13
C GLY A 27 -9.48 22.44 -26.76
N VAL A 28 -9.67 22.85 -25.49
CA VAL A 28 -10.86 23.58 -25.03
C VAL A 28 -10.59 25.06 -25.00
N GLU A 29 -11.38 25.81 -25.73
CA GLU A 29 -11.32 27.26 -25.73
C GLU A 29 -12.06 27.81 -24.49
N LEU A 30 -11.36 28.62 -23.67
CA LEU A 30 -11.95 29.30 -22.54
C LEU A 30 -12.29 30.74 -22.96
N TRP A 31 -13.57 31.09 -22.93
CA TRP A 31 -14.02 32.44 -23.17
C TRP A 31 -14.04 33.23 -21.85
N ILE A 32 -13.41 34.42 -21.86
CA ILE A 32 -13.25 35.30 -20.69
C ILE A 32 -13.61 36.73 -21.14
N ASP A 33 -14.43 37.43 -20.38
CA ASP A 33 -14.97 38.74 -20.73
C ASP A 33 -13.88 39.82 -20.92
N SER A 34 -12.87 39.84 -20.08
CA SER A 34 -11.83 40.89 -20.06
C SER A 34 -10.88 40.90 -21.24
N ARG A 35 -10.84 39.86 -22.07
CA ARG A 35 -9.80 39.68 -23.11
C ARG A 35 -10.30 39.47 -24.54
N GLN A 36 -11.59 39.33 -24.74
CA GLN A 36 -12.19 39.05 -26.06
C GLN A 36 -13.07 40.20 -26.58
N LEU A 37 -13.38 41.18 -25.72
CA LEU A 37 -14.17 42.35 -26.08
C LEU A 37 -13.30 43.42 -26.73
N LYS A 38 -13.83 44.02 -27.82
CA LYS A 38 -13.22 45.16 -28.48
C LYS A 38 -13.80 46.46 -27.92
N GLY A 39 -12.97 47.50 -27.79
CA GLY A 39 -13.46 48.82 -27.34
C GLY A 39 -14.56 49.36 -28.27
N GLY A 40 -15.72 49.68 -27.67
CA GLY A 40 -16.90 50.16 -28.40
C GLY A 40 -18.03 49.16 -28.58
N ASP A 41 -17.81 47.89 -28.27
CA ASP A 41 -18.86 46.86 -28.31
C ASP A 41 -19.87 47.03 -27.15
N PRO A 42 -21.18 46.76 -27.36
CA PRO A 42 -22.16 46.76 -26.27
C PRO A 42 -21.92 45.59 -25.32
N LEU A 43 -21.13 45.87 -24.28
CA LEU A 43 -20.53 44.93 -23.32
C LEU A 43 -21.47 43.81 -22.88
N TRP A 44 -22.67 44.14 -22.46
CA TRP A 44 -23.58 43.13 -21.93
C TRP A 44 -24.15 42.21 -23.01
N SER A 45 -24.44 42.73 -24.23
CA SER A 45 -24.95 41.89 -25.32
C SER A 45 -23.92 40.89 -25.83
N GLU A 46 -22.64 41.24 -25.86
CA GLU A 46 -21.57 40.34 -26.26
C GLU A 46 -21.35 39.24 -25.21
N ILE A 47 -21.40 39.58 -23.92
CA ILE A 47 -21.28 38.62 -22.82
C ILE A 47 -22.44 37.61 -22.85
N THR A 48 -23.68 38.08 -23.00
CA THR A 48 -24.85 37.19 -23.07
C THR A 48 -24.80 36.28 -24.28
N ALA A 49 -24.41 36.80 -25.45
CA ALA A 49 -24.21 36.00 -26.64
C ALA A 49 -23.13 34.94 -26.49
N ALA A 50 -22.02 35.28 -25.79
CA ALA A 50 -20.95 34.31 -25.52
C ALA A 50 -21.41 33.21 -24.54
N ILE A 51 -22.17 33.55 -23.50
CA ILE A 51 -22.76 32.56 -22.58
C ILE A 51 -23.74 31.67 -23.35
N GLU A 52 -24.59 32.24 -24.17
CA GLU A 52 -25.57 31.49 -24.99
C GLU A 52 -24.88 30.59 -26.03
N ALA A 53 -23.72 30.98 -26.56
CA ALA A 53 -22.94 30.16 -27.50
C ALA A 53 -22.06 29.12 -26.81
N ALA A 54 -21.87 29.24 -25.50
CA ALA A 54 -21.04 28.33 -24.76
C ALA A 54 -21.69 26.94 -24.56
N ARG A 55 -20.86 25.95 -24.31
CA ARG A 55 -21.28 24.60 -23.94
C ARG A 55 -21.62 24.45 -22.46
N GLY A 56 -21.15 25.38 -21.63
CA GLY A 56 -21.40 25.44 -20.21
C GLY A 56 -20.77 26.70 -19.61
N LEU A 57 -21.09 26.97 -18.38
CA LEU A 57 -20.57 28.12 -17.65
C LEU A 57 -19.84 27.65 -16.40
N ALA A 58 -18.55 27.97 -16.28
CA ALA A 58 -17.81 27.82 -15.05
C ALA A 58 -17.82 29.16 -14.28
N VAL A 59 -17.94 29.12 -12.96
CA VAL A 59 -17.91 30.29 -12.09
C VAL A 59 -16.78 30.10 -11.09
N LEU A 60 -15.76 30.97 -11.14
CA LEU A 60 -14.69 30.96 -10.15
C LEU A 60 -15.16 31.67 -8.88
N VAL A 61 -15.30 30.92 -7.82
CA VAL A 61 -15.77 31.40 -6.52
C VAL A 61 -14.54 31.79 -5.69
N SER A 62 -14.27 33.08 -5.58
CA SER A 62 -13.23 33.69 -4.75
C SER A 62 -13.81 34.79 -3.88
N PRO A 63 -13.10 35.28 -2.86
CA PRO A 63 -13.56 36.45 -2.07
C PRO A 63 -13.85 37.68 -2.95
N ALA A 64 -13.09 37.88 -4.01
CA ALA A 64 -13.30 38.97 -4.97
C ALA A 64 -14.51 38.74 -5.87
N ALA A 65 -14.71 37.51 -6.35
CA ALA A 65 -15.86 37.12 -7.17
C ALA A 65 -17.18 37.29 -6.40
N LEU A 66 -17.21 36.97 -5.10
CA LEU A 66 -18.39 37.15 -4.23
C LEU A 66 -18.83 38.63 -4.06
N GLN A 67 -17.92 39.58 -4.29
CA GLN A 67 -18.20 41.01 -4.24
C GLN A 67 -18.47 41.62 -5.63
N SER A 68 -18.30 40.83 -6.68
CA SER A 68 -18.45 41.28 -8.07
C SER A 68 -19.90 41.26 -8.53
N ASN A 69 -20.47 42.44 -8.83
CA ASN A 69 -21.80 42.54 -9.45
C ASN A 69 -21.86 41.86 -10.84
N TRP A 70 -20.74 41.77 -11.55
CA TRP A 70 -20.65 41.16 -12.87
C TRP A 70 -20.78 39.64 -12.78
N VAL A 71 -20.04 38.99 -11.90
CA VAL A 71 -20.13 37.55 -11.66
C VAL A 71 -21.58 37.15 -11.31
N GLY A 72 -22.23 37.94 -10.49
CA GLY A 72 -23.65 37.69 -10.15
C GLY A 72 -24.60 37.78 -11.36
N LYS A 73 -24.38 38.76 -12.27
CA LYS A 73 -25.19 38.90 -13.50
C LYS A 73 -24.94 37.77 -14.50
N GLU A 74 -23.68 37.40 -14.70
CA GLU A 74 -23.29 36.31 -15.60
C GLU A 74 -23.84 34.97 -15.11
N LEU A 75 -23.71 34.69 -13.81
CA LEU A 75 -24.31 33.51 -13.19
C LEU A 75 -25.84 33.47 -13.37
N HIS A 76 -26.51 34.58 -13.12
CA HIS A 76 -27.95 34.66 -13.28
C HIS A 76 -28.38 34.38 -14.74
N HIS A 77 -27.66 34.94 -15.73
CA HIS A 77 -27.94 34.66 -17.14
C HIS A 77 -27.64 33.21 -17.49
N GLY A 78 -26.52 32.65 -16.99
CA GLY A 78 -26.18 31.22 -17.17
C GLY A 78 -27.24 30.27 -16.60
N LEU A 79 -27.80 30.59 -15.43
CA LEU A 79 -28.93 29.84 -14.84
C LEU A 79 -30.15 29.85 -15.72
N LYS A 80 -30.48 30.98 -16.35
CA LYS A 80 -31.55 31.08 -17.32
C LYS A 80 -31.33 30.20 -18.53
N VAL A 81 -30.14 30.24 -19.12
CA VAL A 81 -29.75 29.36 -20.25
C VAL A 81 -29.82 27.88 -19.85
N GLN A 82 -29.38 27.54 -18.63
CA GLN A 82 -29.51 26.18 -18.10
C GLN A 82 -30.95 25.74 -17.95
N ALA A 83 -31.85 26.62 -17.46
CA ALA A 83 -33.25 26.31 -17.34
C ALA A 83 -33.91 26.03 -18.71
N GLU A 84 -33.47 26.74 -19.76
CA GLU A 84 -33.98 26.57 -21.14
C GLU A 84 -33.43 25.31 -21.81
N ARG A 85 -32.14 24.95 -21.59
CA ARG A 85 -31.46 23.84 -22.26
C ARG A 85 -31.41 22.55 -21.50
N GLY A 86 -31.59 22.61 -20.18
CA GLY A 86 -31.39 21.50 -19.26
C GLY A 86 -29.95 21.41 -18.71
N ARG A 87 -29.83 20.87 -17.50
CA ARG A 87 -28.56 20.76 -16.76
C ARG A 87 -27.49 19.95 -17.50
N ASP A 88 -27.88 18.96 -18.28
CA ASP A 88 -26.94 18.10 -19.03
C ASP A 88 -26.46 18.76 -20.32
N ALA A 89 -27.26 19.65 -20.92
CA ALA A 89 -26.89 20.35 -22.14
C ALA A 89 -26.11 21.64 -21.90
N PHE A 90 -26.29 22.24 -20.72
CA PHE A 90 -25.58 23.46 -20.29
C PHE A 90 -25.23 23.36 -18.79
N PRO A 91 -24.15 22.65 -18.43
CA PRO A 91 -23.71 22.53 -17.04
C PRO A 91 -23.20 23.85 -16.47
N LEU A 92 -23.56 24.14 -15.21
CA LEU A 92 -22.99 25.20 -14.39
C LEU A 92 -21.97 24.57 -13.44
N ILE A 93 -20.75 25.07 -13.46
CA ILE A 93 -19.60 24.46 -12.79
C ILE A 93 -18.98 25.48 -11.81
N PRO A 94 -19.38 25.48 -10.53
CA PRO A 94 -18.74 26.34 -9.53
C PRO A 94 -17.36 25.81 -9.15
N LEU A 95 -16.31 26.63 -9.33
CA LEU A 95 -14.94 26.36 -8.98
C LEU A 95 -14.60 27.10 -7.68
N SER A 96 -14.46 26.42 -6.56
CA SER A 96 -14.14 27.03 -5.25
C SER A 96 -12.65 27.25 -5.11
N LEU A 97 -12.19 28.49 -5.26
CA LEU A 97 -10.77 28.85 -5.14
C LEU A 97 -10.35 28.90 -3.66
N ASN A 98 -9.31 28.12 -3.32
CA ASN A 98 -8.73 28.04 -1.98
C ASN A 98 -9.77 27.80 -0.86
N GLY A 99 -10.81 26.98 -1.14
CA GLY A 99 -11.84 26.65 -0.18
C GLY A 99 -12.88 27.75 0.08
N THR A 100 -12.99 28.74 -0.80
CA THR A 100 -14.01 29.81 -0.69
C THR A 100 -15.41 29.22 -0.86
N LYS A 101 -16.29 29.47 0.11
CA LYS A 101 -17.70 29.02 0.05
C LYS A 101 -18.51 29.91 -0.91
N LEU A 102 -19.60 29.38 -1.46
CA LEU A 102 -20.48 30.09 -2.39
C LEU A 102 -21.06 31.41 -1.85
N GLY A 103 -21.25 31.52 -0.54
CA GLY A 103 -21.68 32.75 0.11
C GLY A 103 -22.97 33.33 -0.49
N VAL A 104 -22.92 34.57 -0.96
CA VAL A 104 -24.09 35.26 -1.55
C VAL A 104 -24.54 34.65 -2.87
N LEU A 105 -23.71 33.91 -3.57
CA LEU A 105 -24.05 33.23 -4.83
C LEU A 105 -24.89 31.96 -4.59
N GLU A 106 -24.91 31.42 -3.37
CA GLU A 106 -25.67 30.22 -3.00
C GLU A 106 -27.17 30.44 -3.21
N GLY A 107 -27.69 31.63 -2.85
CA GLY A 107 -29.08 32.00 -3.04
C GLY A 107 -29.54 32.14 -4.51
N SER A 108 -28.62 32.08 -5.47
CA SER A 108 -28.91 32.10 -6.90
C SER A 108 -29.27 30.72 -7.46
N PHE A 109 -28.91 29.64 -6.76
CA PHE A 109 -29.20 28.27 -7.16
C PHE A 109 -30.49 27.78 -6.48
N GLU A 110 -31.33 27.03 -7.20
CA GLU A 110 -32.50 26.37 -6.63
C GLU A 110 -32.17 25.29 -5.62
N GLU A 111 -31.03 24.60 -5.85
CA GLU A 111 -30.46 23.57 -4.97
C GLU A 111 -28.96 23.86 -4.84
N GLU A 112 -28.38 23.58 -3.66
CA GLU A 112 -26.94 23.76 -3.42
C GLU A 112 -26.12 22.96 -4.44
N PRO A 113 -25.34 23.63 -5.31
CA PRO A 113 -24.55 22.94 -6.33
C PRO A 113 -23.31 22.31 -5.72
N THR A 114 -22.88 21.17 -6.25
CA THR A 114 -21.57 20.60 -5.92
C THR A 114 -20.47 21.51 -6.45
N THR A 115 -19.60 22.01 -5.58
CA THR A 115 -18.46 22.85 -5.93
C THR A 115 -17.22 22.00 -6.21
N ILE A 116 -16.43 22.41 -7.19
CA ILE A 116 -15.12 21.80 -7.49
C ILE A 116 -14.03 22.61 -6.77
N PRO A 117 -13.30 22.02 -5.80
CA PRO A 117 -12.22 22.71 -5.14
C PRO A 117 -11.04 22.92 -6.09
N VAL A 118 -10.52 24.15 -6.16
CA VAL A 118 -9.35 24.54 -6.92
C VAL A 118 -8.40 25.34 -6.05
N GLN A 119 -7.10 25.25 -6.31
CA GLN A 119 -6.08 25.97 -5.53
C GLN A 119 -5.25 26.87 -6.44
N SER A 120 -4.87 28.04 -5.94
CA SER A 120 -3.90 28.91 -6.58
C SER A 120 -2.48 28.36 -6.40
N GLY A 121 -1.65 28.43 -7.46
CA GLY A 121 -0.27 27.99 -7.44
C GLY A 121 0.03 26.85 -8.41
N ALA A 122 1.28 26.43 -8.47
CA ALA A 122 1.77 25.46 -9.45
C ALA A 122 0.98 24.12 -9.40
N GLY A 123 0.31 23.78 -10.50
CA GLY A 123 -0.48 22.57 -10.63
C GLY A 123 -1.94 22.65 -10.15
N GLY A 124 -2.37 23.74 -9.53
CA GLY A 124 -3.73 23.88 -9.00
C GLY A 124 -4.80 23.94 -10.10
N ALA A 125 -4.51 24.56 -11.22
CA ALA A 125 -5.38 24.58 -12.40
C ALA A 125 -5.46 23.20 -13.08
N GLU A 126 -4.35 22.46 -13.12
CA GLU A 126 -4.30 21.11 -13.69
C GLU A 126 -5.14 20.10 -12.87
N ALA A 127 -5.15 20.23 -11.55
CA ALA A 127 -5.94 19.38 -10.66
C ALA A 127 -7.47 19.53 -10.88
N ALA A 128 -7.93 20.70 -11.34
CA ALA A 128 -9.35 20.94 -11.64
C ALA A 128 -9.80 20.37 -12.99
N LEU A 129 -8.89 20.07 -13.92
CA LEU A 129 -9.23 19.71 -15.30
C LEU A 129 -10.14 18.48 -15.39
N ASP A 130 -9.85 17.43 -14.62
CA ASP A 130 -10.63 16.19 -14.68
C ASP A 130 -12.07 16.39 -14.18
N ALA A 131 -12.25 17.19 -13.12
CA ALA A 131 -13.54 17.52 -12.59
C ALA A 131 -14.37 18.43 -13.54
N ILE A 132 -13.71 19.40 -14.20
CA ILE A 132 -14.34 20.23 -15.24
C ILE A 132 -14.77 19.37 -16.43
N LEU A 133 -13.93 18.43 -16.87
CA LEU A 133 -14.25 17.52 -17.96
C LEU A 133 -15.41 16.59 -17.63
N VAL A 134 -15.46 16.07 -16.40
CA VAL A 134 -16.59 15.27 -15.92
C VAL A 134 -17.88 16.09 -15.91
N ALA A 135 -17.82 17.35 -15.47
CA ALA A 135 -18.98 18.23 -15.42
C ALA A 135 -19.48 18.63 -16.82
N LEU A 136 -18.59 18.76 -17.82
CA LEU A 136 -18.94 19.05 -19.22
C LEU A 136 -19.49 17.83 -19.98
N GLY A 137 -19.31 16.63 -19.46
CA GLY A 137 -19.79 15.40 -20.09
C GLY A 137 -21.28 15.15 -19.83
N PRO A 138 -21.97 14.37 -20.69
CA PRO A 138 -23.32 13.94 -20.39
C PRO A 138 -23.33 13.13 -19.09
N ARG A 139 -24.29 13.42 -18.20
CA ARG A 139 -24.53 12.57 -17.03
C ARG A 139 -24.97 11.21 -17.54
N LEU A 140 -24.08 10.24 -17.50
CA LEU A 140 -24.48 8.84 -17.67
C LEU A 140 -25.38 8.47 -16.49
N PRO A 141 -26.51 7.75 -16.75
CA PRO A 141 -27.26 7.13 -15.67
C PRO A 141 -26.30 6.34 -14.79
N ALA A 142 -26.57 6.25 -13.49
CA ALA A 142 -25.72 5.63 -12.49
C ALA A 142 -25.54 4.09 -12.63
N GLU A 143 -25.67 3.55 -13.81
CA GLU A 143 -25.16 2.22 -14.15
C GLU A 143 -23.66 2.34 -14.43
N ARG A 144 -22.87 2.15 -13.38
CA ARG A 144 -21.45 1.79 -13.58
C ARG A 144 -21.44 0.58 -14.51
N PRO A 145 -20.83 0.67 -15.73
CA PRO A 145 -20.55 -0.56 -16.45
C PRO A 145 -19.80 -1.47 -15.47
N PRO A 146 -20.09 -2.78 -15.43
CA PRO A 146 -19.28 -3.70 -14.65
C PRO A 146 -17.83 -3.47 -15.13
N VAL A 147 -17.00 -2.92 -14.23
CA VAL A 147 -15.57 -2.77 -14.50
C VAL A 147 -15.12 -4.18 -14.80
N ALA A 148 -14.72 -4.43 -16.03
CA ALA A 148 -14.21 -5.73 -16.42
C ALA A 148 -13.14 -6.05 -15.38
N GLN A 149 -13.38 -7.06 -14.54
CA GLN A 149 -12.41 -7.49 -13.55
C GLN A 149 -11.11 -7.70 -14.32
N PRO A 150 -10.02 -6.99 -14.01
CA PRO A 150 -8.78 -7.19 -14.72
C PRO A 150 -8.50 -8.69 -14.61
N LYS A 151 -8.42 -9.36 -15.75
CA LYS A 151 -8.13 -10.80 -15.81
C LYS A 151 -6.95 -11.02 -14.90
N ALA A 152 -7.11 -11.91 -13.92
CA ALA A 152 -6.05 -12.24 -12.97
C ALA A 152 -4.76 -12.49 -13.78
N GLU A 153 -3.76 -11.61 -13.62
CA GLU A 153 -2.49 -11.81 -14.31
C GLU A 153 -1.94 -13.16 -13.87
N PRO A 154 -1.70 -14.08 -14.80
CA PRO A 154 -1.20 -15.40 -14.45
C PRO A 154 0.16 -15.25 -13.74
N ILE A 155 0.36 -16.00 -12.67
CA ILE A 155 1.58 -15.95 -11.85
C ILE A 155 2.37 -17.23 -12.04
N GLU A 156 3.59 -17.11 -12.55
CA GLU A 156 4.56 -18.18 -12.64
C GLU A 156 5.27 -18.32 -11.31
N GLU A 157 5.20 -19.46 -10.69
CA GLU A 157 5.69 -19.64 -9.33
C GLU A 157 6.75 -20.72 -9.19
N LEU A 158 7.85 -20.38 -8.51
CA LEU A 158 8.81 -21.34 -7.97
C LEU A 158 8.49 -21.55 -6.48
N VAL A 159 8.22 -22.77 -6.09
CA VAL A 159 7.98 -23.15 -4.69
C VAL A 159 9.14 -23.98 -4.18
N LEU A 160 9.85 -23.47 -3.20
CA LEU A 160 10.81 -24.21 -2.41
C LEU A 160 10.05 -24.91 -1.28
N GLU A 161 9.84 -26.20 -1.42
CA GLU A 161 9.18 -27.02 -0.40
C GLU A 161 10.22 -27.59 0.56
N LEU A 162 10.02 -27.35 1.84
CA LEU A 162 10.90 -27.78 2.94
C LEU A 162 10.13 -28.75 3.85
N THR A 163 10.64 -29.97 3.96
CA THR A 163 10.08 -31.06 4.78
C THR A 163 11.18 -31.67 5.65
N ASP A 164 10.88 -32.64 6.49
CA ASP A 164 11.87 -33.34 7.36
C ASP A 164 12.77 -32.34 8.12
N LEU A 165 12.13 -31.44 8.86
CA LEU A 165 12.76 -30.32 9.54
C LEU A 165 13.65 -30.78 10.70
N SER A 166 14.86 -30.25 10.78
CA SER A 166 15.85 -30.63 11.77
C SER A 166 16.86 -29.51 12.00
N PHE A 167 17.82 -29.74 12.85
CA PHE A 167 19.03 -28.93 12.95
C PHE A 167 20.26 -29.72 12.57
N HIS A 168 21.22 -29.00 12.01
CA HIS A 168 22.55 -29.50 11.69
C HIS A 168 23.59 -28.70 12.46
N GLU A 169 24.46 -29.39 13.16
CA GLU A 169 25.57 -28.75 13.86
C GLU A 169 26.80 -28.71 12.93
N ARG A 170 27.34 -27.52 12.73
CA ARG A 170 28.55 -27.31 11.95
C ARG A 170 29.40 -26.28 12.67
N ASP A 171 30.67 -26.65 12.96
CA ASP A 171 31.63 -25.80 13.63
C ASP A 171 31.14 -25.24 14.99
N GLY A 172 30.38 -26.07 15.74
CA GLY A 172 29.74 -25.68 17.01
C GLY A 172 28.53 -24.73 16.87
N VAL A 173 28.08 -24.47 15.64
CA VAL A 173 26.92 -23.62 15.36
C VAL A 173 25.77 -24.48 14.89
N ARG A 174 24.63 -24.39 15.58
CA ARG A 174 23.38 -25.08 15.24
C ARG A 174 22.66 -24.32 14.13
N ARG A 175 22.48 -24.94 12.96
CA ARG A 175 21.81 -24.34 11.79
C ARG A 175 20.56 -25.15 11.42
N PRO A 176 19.43 -24.52 11.09
CA PRO A 176 18.25 -25.24 10.67
C PRO A 176 18.48 -25.91 9.31
N ALA A 177 17.94 -27.09 9.16
CA ALA A 177 18.05 -27.93 7.98
C ALA A 177 16.72 -28.57 7.62
N ALA A 178 16.53 -28.82 6.34
CA ALA A 178 15.32 -29.47 5.82
C ALA A 178 15.66 -30.37 4.61
N ARG A 179 14.79 -31.29 4.29
CA ARG A 179 14.75 -31.87 2.95
C ARG A 179 14.05 -30.89 2.02
N ALA A 180 14.73 -30.45 0.98
CA ALA A 180 14.26 -29.48 0.04
C ALA A 180 13.86 -30.11 -1.29
N ARG A 181 12.82 -29.57 -1.90
CA ARG A 181 12.37 -29.85 -3.26
C ARG A 181 11.93 -28.55 -3.92
N LEU A 182 12.27 -28.34 -5.18
CA LEU A 182 11.84 -27.17 -5.94
C LEU A 182 10.76 -27.59 -6.95
N VAL A 183 9.67 -26.84 -6.95
CA VAL A 183 8.54 -27.04 -7.85
C VAL A 183 8.30 -25.76 -8.64
N TYR A 184 8.20 -25.86 -9.95
CA TYR A 184 7.67 -24.80 -10.79
C TYR A 184 6.19 -25.06 -11.05
N GLU A 185 5.35 -24.19 -10.54
CA GLU A 185 3.90 -24.15 -10.78
C GLU A 185 3.63 -23.16 -11.92
N PRO A 186 3.22 -23.63 -13.12
CA PRO A 186 2.95 -22.72 -14.25
C PRO A 186 1.63 -21.97 -14.04
N ALA A 187 1.60 -20.72 -14.52
CA ALA A 187 0.44 -19.84 -14.42
C ALA A 187 -0.77 -20.30 -15.25
N THR A 188 -0.54 -21.06 -16.31
CA THR A 188 -1.58 -21.53 -17.23
C THR A 188 -2.27 -22.77 -16.67
N PRO A 189 -3.58 -22.75 -16.40
CA PRO A 189 -4.31 -23.93 -15.94
C PRO A 189 -4.15 -25.10 -16.91
N GLY A 190 -3.87 -26.29 -16.38
CA GLY A 190 -3.67 -27.50 -17.16
C GLY A 190 -2.26 -27.73 -17.69
N GLN A 191 -1.35 -26.79 -17.55
CA GLN A 191 0.07 -27.05 -17.74
C GLN A 191 0.63 -27.87 -16.58
N ARG A 192 1.55 -28.79 -16.90
CA ARG A 192 2.14 -29.69 -15.91
C ARG A 192 3.21 -28.98 -15.11
N GLU A 193 3.16 -29.15 -13.79
CA GLU A 193 4.22 -28.74 -12.87
C GLU A 193 5.55 -29.41 -13.23
N VAL A 194 6.64 -28.68 -13.03
CA VAL A 194 8.00 -29.21 -13.20
C VAL A 194 8.66 -29.32 -11.83
N VAL A 195 8.90 -30.53 -11.39
CA VAL A 195 9.50 -30.81 -10.09
C VAL A 195 11.01 -31.06 -10.28
N SER A 196 11.84 -30.62 -9.33
CA SER A 196 13.28 -30.90 -9.32
C SER A 196 13.57 -32.40 -9.42
N ALA A 197 14.60 -32.74 -10.19
CA ALA A 197 14.93 -34.15 -10.48
C ALA A 197 15.20 -34.97 -9.21
N GLN A 198 15.75 -34.32 -8.18
CA GLN A 198 16.05 -34.91 -6.89
C GLN A 198 15.76 -33.92 -5.77
N SER A 199 15.40 -34.46 -4.60
CA SER A 199 15.41 -33.68 -3.36
C SER A 199 16.84 -33.59 -2.82
N TRP A 200 17.13 -32.54 -2.08
CA TRP A 200 18.45 -32.35 -1.43
C TRP A 200 18.27 -31.94 0.03
N ARG A 201 19.36 -32.06 0.78
CA ARG A 201 19.39 -31.51 2.14
C ARG A 201 19.80 -30.05 2.07
N LEU A 202 18.86 -29.15 2.38
CA LEU A 202 19.12 -27.74 2.57
C LEU A 202 19.60 -27.55 4.02
N ILE A 203 20.77 -26.92 4.20
CA ILE A 203 21.24 -26.41 5.49
C ILE A 203 21.28 -24.90 5.35
N ALA A 204 20.65 -24.18 6.27
CA ALA A 204 20.62 -22.72 6.21
C ALA A 204 22.03 -22.14 6.19
N PRO A 205 22.39 -21.35 5.17
CA PRO A 205 23.71 -20.74 5.09
C PRO A 205 23.89 -19.64 6.15
N LEU A 206 22.80 -19.00 6.55
CA LEU A 206 22.76 -17.99 7.60
C LEU A 206 22.36 -18.64 8.91
N GLY A 207 23.06 -18.31 9.99
CA GLY A 207 22.82 -18.83 11.33
C GLY A 207 22.73 -17.70 12.36
N PRO A 208 22.92 -18.02 13.64
CA PRO A 208 22.78 -17.04 14.73
C PRO A 208 23.75 -15.86 14.63
N ILE A 209 24.97 -16.08 14.07
CA ILE A 209 25.99 -15.02 13.95
C ILE A 209 25.52 -14.00 12.92
N GLU A 210 25.13 -14.44 11.72
CA GLU A 210 24.66 -13.58 10.65
C GLU A 210 23.34 -12.85 11.06
N ALA A 211 22.48 -13.53 11.80
CA ALA A 211 21.25 -12.93 12.35
C ALA A 211 21.55 -11.80 13.34
N GLU A 212 22.55 -11.97 14.25
CA GLU A 212 22.94 -10.90 15.18
C GLU A 212 23.65 -9.74 14.47
N GLU A 213 24.41 -10.00 13.40
CA GLU A 213 24.99 -8.96 12.55
C GLU A 213 23.87 -8.13 11.88
N LEU A 214 22.85 -8.78 11.31
CA LEU A 214 21.68 -8.09 10.74
C LEU A 214 20.93 -7.27 11.79
N ARG A 215 20.70 -7.84 12.98
CA ARG A 215 20.05 -7.13 14.09
C ARG A 215 20.84 -5.91 14.51
N TRP A 216 22.17 -6.05 14.65
CA TRP A 216 23.03 -4.91 14.97
C TRP A 216 22.91 -3.80 13.91
N TYR A 217 22.95 -4.16 12.63
CA TYR A 217 22.89 -3.23 11.51
C TYR A 217 21.55 -2.49 11.44
N LEU A 218 20.46 -3.21 11.55
CA LEU A 218 19.12 -2.65 11.39
C LEU A 218 18.63 -1.89 12.63
N GLU A 219 19.00 -2.35 13.84
CA GLU A 219 18.41 -1.83 15.08
C GLU A 219 19.36 -0.95 15.91
N ARG A 220 20.69 -1.19 15.84
CA ARG A 220 21.66 -0.47 16.66
C ARG A 220 22.48 0.55 15.92
N TYR A 221 22.94 0.23 14.72
CA TYR A 221 23.74 1.14 13.90
C TYR A 221 23.00 2.46 13.62
N ALA A 222 21.72 2.37 13.28
CA ALA A 222 20.89 3.54 12.98
C ALA A 222 20.71 4.51 14.18
N ILE A 223 20.81 4.00 15.41
CA ILE A 223 20.69 4.82 16.64
C ILE A 223 21.99 5.59 16.90
N TRP A 224 23.16 5.00 16.60
CA TRP A 224 24.46 5.58 16.92
C TRP A 224 25.48 5.42 15.77
N PRO A 225 25.25 6.04 14.63
CA PRO A 225 26.17 5.97 13.50
C PRO A 225 27.42 6.81 13.75
N ASN A 226 28.50 6.18 14.21
CA ASN A 226 29.81 6.78 14.31
C ASN A 226 30.73 6.23 13.18
N PRO A 227 31.91 6.81 12.92
CA PRO A 227 32.79 6.38 11.83
C PRO A 227 33.18 4.90 11.84
N VAL A 228 33.38 4.31 13.03
CA VAL A 228 33.70 2.89 13.18
C VAL A 228 32.49 2.02 12.87
N ALA A 229 31.33 2.41 13.38
CA ALA A 229 30.07 1.74 13.09
C ALA A 229 29.71 1.84 11.60
N ALA A 230 29.97 2.98 10.95
CA ALA A 230 29.74 3.17 9.53
C ALA A 230 30.64 2.28 8.65
N GLU A 231 31.89 2.02 9.07
CA GLU A 231 32.76 1.07 8.37
C GLU A 231 32.24 -0.36 8.49
N ARG A 232 31.83 -0.77 9.70
CA ARG A 232 31.20 -2.08 9.91
C ARG A 232 29.90 -2.23 9.11
N ALA A 233 29.08 -1.17 9.04
CA ALA A 233 27.84 -1.17 8.26
C ALA A 233 28.13 -1.39 6.76
N ARG A 234 29.13 -0.70 6.19
CA ARG A 234 29.55 -0.92 4.79
C ARG A 234 30.04 -2.35 4.53
N GLN A 235 30.79 -2.92 5.47
CA GLN A 235 31.22 -4.32 5.38
C GLN A 235 30.02 -5.26 5.37
N LEU A 236 29.02 -5.00 6.23
CA LEU A 236 27.82 -5.81 6.29
C LEU A 236 26.97 -5.67 5.03
N GLU A 237 26.83 -4.47 4.47
CA GLU A 237 26.15 -4.26 3.18
C GLU A 237 26.79 -5.06 2.04
N ALA A 238 28.12 -5.16 2.02
CA ALA A 238 28.83 -6.05 1.09
C ALA A 238 28.50 -7.54 1.36
N ASN A 239 28.36 -7.91 2.64
CA ASN A 239 27.99 -9.27 3.02
C ASN A 239 26.55 -9.64 2.60
N LEU A 240 25.62 -8.69 2.49
CA LEU A 240 24.25 -8.97 2.00
C LEU A 240 24.24 -9.66 0.63
N ILE A 241 25.15 -9.25 -0.27
CA ILE A 241 25.31 -9.89 -1.58
C ILE A 241 25.84 -11.31 -1.45
N THR A 242 26.84 -11.51 -0.61
CA THR A 242 27.45 -12.83 -0.36
C THR A 242 26.41 -13.78 0.24
N TRP A 243 25.72 -13.35 1.28
CA TRP A 243 24.64 -14.10 1.92
C TRP A 243 23.49 -14.39 0.97
N GLY A 244 23.16 -13.43 0.10
CA GLY A 244 22.15 -13.62 -0.94
C GLY A 244 22.53 -14.71 -1.94
N ARG A 245 23.80 -14.79 -2.35
CA ARG A 245 24.32 -15.85 -3.22
C ARG A 245 24.32 -17.22 -2.53
N GLU A 246 24.71 -17.26 -1.26
CA GLU A 246 24.68 -18.49 -0.46
C GLU A 246 23.25 -19.01 -0.27
N LEU A 247 22.28 -18.10 0.02
CA LEU A 247 20.87 -18.44 0.09
C LEU A 247 20.35 -18.98 -1.26
N HIS A 248 20.72 -18.33 -2.35
CA HIS A 248 20.32 -18.76 -3.70
C HIS A 248 20.92 -20.14 -4.02
N GLN A 249 22.19 -20.37 -3.72
CA GLN A 249 22.84 -21.65 -3.94
C GLN A 249 22.22 -22.79 -3.10
N ALA A 250 21.82 -22.48 -1.86
CA ALA A 250 21.14 -23.45 -0.99
C ALA A 250 19.71 -23.78 -1.48
N ALA A 251 18.99 -22.74 -1.96
CA ALA A 251 17.61 -22.88 -2.41
C ALA A 251 17.47 -23.45 -3.82
N LEU A 252 18.41 -23.16 -4.72
CA LEU A 252 18.40 -23.56 -6.13
C LEU A 252 19.73 -24.20 -6.57
N PRO A 253 20.19 -25.28 -5.93
CA PRO A 253 21.44 -25.93 -6.32
C PRO A 253 21.33 -26.52 -7.72
N MET A 254 22.12 -26.05 -8.66
CA MET A 254 22.03 -26.38 -10.09
C MET A 254 22.07 -27.89 -10.34
N ALA A 255 22.84 -28.64 -9.53
CA ALA A 255 22.94 -30.11 -9.64
C ALA A 255 21.58 -30.83 -9.49
N HIS A 256 20.64 -30.27 -8.75
CA HIS A 256 19.33 -30.87 -8.46
C HIS A 256 18.17 -30.17 -9.17
N THR A 257 18.32 -28.92 -9.57
CA THR A 257 17.23 -28.05 -10.04
C THR A 257 17.33 -27.63 -11.50
N ALA A 258 18.30 -28.18 -12.28
CA ALA A 258 18.57 -27.78 -13.67
C ALA A 258 17.32 -27.84 -14.57
N ASN A 259 16.47 -28.86 -14.43
CA ASN A 259 15.24 -28.99 -15.20
C ASN A 259 14.22 -27.90 -14.88
N VAL A 260 14.07 -27.52 -13.61
CA VAL A 260 13.21 -26.43 -13.16
C VAL A 260 13.78 -25.09 -13.63
N GLY A 261 15.08 -24.90 -13.49
CA GLY A 261 15.79 -23.69 -13.97
C GLY A 261 15.63 -23.47 -15.47
N GLN A 262 15.68 -24.54 -16.28
CA GLN A 262 15.43 -24.46 -17.72
C GLN A 262 13.99 -24.04 -18.05
N ALA A 263 12.99 -24.58 -17.33
CA ALA A 263 11.60 -24.17 -17.49
C ALA A 263 11.41 -22.69 -17.13
N TRP A 264 11.99 -22.27 -16.02
CA TRP A 264 11.96 -20.90 -15.55
C TRP A 264 12.64 -19.89 -16.49
N ALA A 265 13.78 -20.25 -17.06
CA ALA A 265 14.53 -19.42 -17.98
C ALA A 265 13.79 -19.16 -19.30
N ARG A 266 12.89 -20.07 -19.73
CA ARG A 266 12.06 -19.95 -20.94
C ARG A 266 10.94 -18.92 -20.81
N LEU A 267 10.61 -18.48 -19.60
CA LEU A 267 9.56 -17.50 -19.37
C LEU A 267 9.91 -16.15 -20.00
N GLY A 268 8.96 -15.57 -20.73
CA GLY A 268 9.10 -14.25 -21.34
C GLY A 268 9.37 -13.14 -20.31
N GLU A 269 9.86 -11.99 -20.78
CA GLU A 269 10.21 -10.85 -19.88
C GLU A 269 9.02 -10.31 -19.12
N ARG A 270 7.82 -10.37 -19.70
CA ARG A 270 6.57 -9.91 -19.08
C ARG A 270 5.93 -10.91 -18.13
N ALA A 271 6.53 -12.09 -17.95
CA ALA A 271 5.99 -13.08 -17.03
C ALA A 271 6.00 -12.55 -15.58
N ASN A 272 4.89 -12.75 -14.90
CA ASN A 272 4.69 -12.34 -13.52
C ASN A 272 5.27 -13.41 -12.60
N ARG A 273 6.46 -13.19 -12.04
CA ARG A 273 7.28 -14.20 -11.33
C ARG A 273 7.14 -14.10 -9.83
N ARG A 274 7.10 -15.26 -9.19
CA ARG A 274 7.06 -15.39 -7.73
C ARG A 274 7.94 -16.55 -7.27
N PHE A 275 8.66 -16.34 -6.17
CA PHE A 275 9.38 -17.35 -5.42
C PHE A 275 8.74 -17.50 -4.05
N SER A 276 8.31 -18.72 -3.72
CA SER A 276 7.67 -19.03 -2.45
C SER A 276 8.47 -20.04 -1.65
N VAL A 277 8.63 -19.76 -0.36
CA VAL A 277 9.18 -20.73 0.59
C VAL A 277 8.01 -21.35 1.34
N SER A 278 7.84 -22.66 1.19
CA SER A 278 6.79 -23.44 1.85
C SER A 278 7.43 -24.42 2.82
N VAL A 279 6.97 -24.39 4.07
CA VAL A 279 7.48 -25.28 5.12
C VAL A 279 6.34 -26.18 5.59
N ASP A 280 6.55 -27.48 5.51
CA ASP A 280 5.61 -28.48 6.02
C ASP A 280 6.12 -29.01 7.37
N THR A 281 5.37 -28.72 8.42
CA THR A 281 5.64 -29.17 9.79
C THR A 281 4.99 -30.51 10.14
N SER A 282 4.32 -31.15 9.18
CA SER A 282 3.73 -32.45 9.42
C SER A 282 4.82 -33.50 9.68
N LEU A 283 4.64 -34.25 10.75
CA LEU A 283 5.56 -35.29 11.18
C LEU A 283 4.99 -36.67 10.89
N VAL A 284 5.86 -37.64 10.80
CA VAL A 284 5.46 -39.06 10.66
C VAL A 284 4.66 -39.45 11.90
N ALA A 285 3.62 -40.25 11.71
CA ALA A 285 2.80 -40.78 12.80
C ALA A 285 3.68 -41.46 13.87
N GLY A 286 3.59 -41.02 15.12
CA GLY A 286 4.39 -41.51 16.24
C GLY A 286 5.58 -40.65 16.65
N ALA A 287 5.74 -39.48 16.06
CA ALA A 287 6.76 -38.50 16.49
C ALA A 287 6.60 -38.09 17.97
N THR A 288 7.70 -37.91 18.64
CA THR A 288 7.75 -37.45 20.03
C THR A 288 7.47 -35.96 20.13
N LYS A 289 7.06 -35.50 21.32
CA LYS A 289 6.90 -34.02 21.57
C LYS A 289 8.20 -33.24 21.38
N GLU A 290 9.34 -33.87 21.60
CA GLU A 290 10.65 -33.25 21.40
C GLU A 290 10.95 -33.06 19.90
N GLU A 291 10.65 -34.07 19.07
CA GLU A 291 10.76 -33.97 17.60
C GLU A 291 9.79 -32.93 17.04
N GLU A 292 8.57 -32.83 17.59
CA GLU A 292 7.64 -31.76 17.23
C GLU A 292 8.18 -30.37 17.56
N ALA A 293 8.78 -30.19 18.74
CA ALA A 293 9.36 -28.93 19.15
C ALA A 293 10.54 -28.53 18.25
N ILE A 294 11.44 -29.49 17.95
CA ILE A 294 12.58 -29.30 17.04
C ILE A 294 12.10 -28.90 15.64
N ALA A 295 11.11 -29.60 15.11
CA ALA A 295 10.56 -29.30 13.79
C ALA A 295 9.92 -27.92 13.73
N LYS A 296 9.16 -27.50 14.74
CA LYS A 296 8.56 -26.16 14.85
C LYS A 296 9.63 -25.08 14.94
N GLU A 297 10.66 -25.28 15.76
CA GLU A 297 11.79 -24.35 15.88
C GLU A 297 12.52 -24.21 14.55
N ALA A 298 12.83 -25.30 13.88
CA ALA A 298 13.49 -25.31 12.58
C ALA A 298 12.63 -24.63 11.50
N ALA A 299 11.31 -24.91 11.47
CA ALA A 299 10.34 -24.26 10.58
C ALA A 299 10.37 -22.74 10.73
N THR A 300 10.27 -22.27 11.97
CA THR A 300 10.26 -20.85 12.29
C THR A 300 11.54 -20.17 11.84
N THR A 301 12.71 -20.79 12.12
CA THR A 301 13.99 -20.23 11.74
C THR A 301 14.17 -20.21 10.23
N LEU A 302 13.74 -21.27 9.51
CA LEU A 302 13.79 -21.31 8.04
C LEU A 302 12.86 -20.28 7.39
N LEU A 303 11.65 -20.09 7.90
CA LEU A 303 10.74 -19.05 7.42
C LEU A 303 11.26 -17.65 7.73
N GLY A 304 11.96 -17.48 8.86
CA GLY A 304 12.57 -16.22 9.28
C GLY A 304 13.84 -15.82 8.53
N LEU A 305 14.43 -16.69 7.70
CA LEU A 305 15.57 -16.32 6.88
C LEU A 305 15.21 -15.17 5.93
N PRO A 306 16.14 -14.24 5.65
CA PRO A 306 15.90 -13.10 4.76
C PRO A 306 15.92 -13.55 3.28
N TRP A 307 14.91 -14.31 2.87
CA TRP A 307 14.77 -14.83 1.50
C TRP A 307 14.70 -13.73 0.44
N GLU A 308 14.37 -12.52 0.83
CA GLU A 308 14.40 -11.34 -0.01
C GLU A 308 15.81 -11.04 -0.54
N LEU A 309 16.85 -11.47 0.18
CA LEU A 309 18.25 -11.33 -0.23
C LEU A 309 18.68 -12.30 -1.34
N LEU A 310 17.84 -13.23 -1.79
CA LEU A 310 18.20 -14.16 -2.86
C LEU A 310 18.85 -13.41 -4.04
N HIS A 311 20.10 -13.80 -4.38
CA HIS A 311 20.92 -13.15 -5.40
C HIS A 311 21.46 -14.20 -6.39
N ASP A 312 21.09 -14.07 -7.68
CA ASP A 312 21.38 -15.07 -8.72
C ASP A 312 22.78 -14.96 -9.34
N GLY A 313 23.57 -13.99 -8.88
CA GLY A 313 24.89 -13.66 -9.42
C GLY A 313 24.90 -12.30 -10.13
N ASP A 314 23.84 -11.95 -10.82
CA ASP A 314 23.68 -10.68 -11.54
C ASP A 314 22.99 -9.62 -10.67
N GLY A 315 22.06 -10.02 -9.76
CA GLY A 315 21.36 -9.10 -8.87
C GLY A 315 20.46 -9.83 -7.89
N PHE A 316 19.82 -9.08 -6.99
CA PHE A 316 18.76 -9.62 -6.14
C PHE A 316 17.53 -9.94 -7.00
N LEU A 317 16.81 -11.03 -6.69
CA LEU A 317 15.70 -11.53 -7.53
C LEU A 317 14.59 -10.50 -7.77
N PHE A 318 14.38 -9.54 -6.87
CA PHE A 318 13.37 -8.50 -7.04
C PHE A 318 13.78 -7.37 -8.01
N GLN A 319 15.06 -7.35 -8.42
CA GLN A 319 15.64 -6.34 -9.31
C GLN A 319 15.50 -6.71 -10.80
N GLY A 320 15.99 -5.83 -11.65
CA GLY A 320 16.10 -6.06 -13.09
C GLY A 320 14.79 -6.06 -13.86
N ALA A 321 14.85 -6.51 -15.10
CA ALA A 321 13.72 -6.55 -16.03
C ALA A 321 12.75 -7.71 -15.76
N LYS A 322 13.18 -8.73 -15.04
CA LYS A 322 12.41 -9.95 -14.71
C LYS A 322 12.24 -10.11 -13.19
N PRO A 323 11.64 -9.14 -12.48
CA PRO A 323 11.58 -9.17 -11.03
C PRO A 323 10.78 -10.36 -10.53
N THR A 324 11.33 -11.04 -9.54
CA THR A 324 10.69 -12.15 -8.85
C THR A 324 10.29 -11.71 -7.44
N ARG A 325 9.01 -11.81 -7.12
CA ARG A 325 8.47 -11.51 -5.79
C ARG A 325 8.79 -12.66 -4.85
N VAL A 326 9.19 -12.37 -3.63
CA VAL A 326 9.48 -13.37 -2.59
C VAL A 326 8.38 -13.37 -1.55
N ARG A 327 7.94 -14.57 -1.12
CA ARG A 327 6.97 -14.72 -0.03
C ARG A 327 7.20 -16.00 0.77
N ARG A 328 6.59 -16.05 1.95
CA ARG A 328 6.40 -17.28 2.72
C ARG A 328 5.00 -17.78 2.44
N ARG A 329 4.91 -19.05 2.06
CA ARG A 329 3.66 -19.75 1.81
C ARG A 329 3.49 -20.85 2.85
N LEU A 330 2.35 -20.86 3.51
CA LEU A 330 1.98 -21.96 4.40
C LEU A 330 0.91 -22.81 3.74
N PRO A 331 0.93 -24.11 3.94
CA PRO A 331 -0.15 -24.97 3.51
C PRO A 331 -1.39 -24.63 4.34
N ASN A 332 -2.29 -23.84 3.75
CA ASN A 332 -3.58 -23.54 4.36
C ASN A 332 -4.68 -24.26 3.63
N THR A 333 -5.56 -24.90 4.38
CA THR A 333 -6.72 -25.62 3.88
C THR A 333 -7.98 -24.76 3.82
N ARG A 334 -7.93 -23.53 4.35
CA ARG A 334 -9.06 -22.60 4.38
C ARG A 334 -8.93 -21.62 3.22
N VAL A 335 -9.77 -21.80 2.22
CA VAL A 335 -9.90 -20.84 1.13
C VAL A 335 -10.78 -19.68 1.64
N LEU A 336 -10.19 -18.52 1.90
CA LEU A 336 -10.94 -17.30 2.13
C LEU A 336 -11.36 -16.76 0.76
N ASP A 337 -12.67 -16.69 0.54
CA ASP A 337 -13.21 -15.92 -0.58
C ASP A 337 -13.06 -14.43 -0.23
N VAL A 338 -12.08 -13.78 -0.85
CA VAL A 338 -11.77 -12.36 -0.63
C VAL A 338 -12.48 -11.56 -1.72
N PRO A 339 -13.55 -10.83 -1.38
CA PRO A 339 -14.26 -10.03 -2.36
C PRO A 339 -13.38 -8.84 -2.82
N VAL A 340 -13.34 -8.62 -4.12
CA VAL A 340 -12.71 -7.42 -4.69
C VAL A 340 -13.66 -6.24 -4.52
N VAL A 341 -13.28 -5.26 -3.72
CA VAL A 341 -14.12 -4.10 -3.40
C VAL A 341 -13.72 -2.85 -4.20
N ALA A 342 -14.69 -1.94 -4.38
CA ALA A 342 -14.39 -0.62 -4.94
C ALA A 342 -13.74 0.28 -3.88
N PRO A 343 -12.86 1.22 -4.24
CA PRO A 343 -12.37 2.25 -3.33
C PRO A 343 -13.54 3.02 -2.67
N PRO A 344 -13.35 3.58 -1.45
CA PRO A 344 -12.09 3.67 -0.71
C PRO A 344 -11.70 2.37 -0.02
N ILE A 345 -10.38 2.12 0.02
CA ILE A 345 -9.79 1.10 0.90
C ILE A 345 -10.02 1.52 2.35
N ARG A 346 -10.66 0.69 3.14
CA ARG A 346 -10.88 0.97 4.56
C ARG A 346 -9.80 0.29 5.39
N VAL A 347 -8.98 1.10 6.04
CA VAL A 347 -7.88 0.67 6.90
C VAL A 347 -8.21 1.00 8.34
N LEU A 348 -8.20 0.00 9.22
CA LEU A 348 -8.26 0.20 10.66
C LEU A 348 -6.83 0.22 11.21
N LEU A 349 -6.38 1.37 11.66
CA LEU A 349 -5.08 1.56 12.29
C LEU A 349 -5.20 1.40 13.81
N ILE A 350 -4.38 0.52 14.36
CA ILE A 350 -4.26 0.29 15.80
C ILE A 350 -2.86 0.73 16.21
N THR A 351 -2.76 1.85 16.92
CA THR A 351 -1.50 2.37 17.45
C THR A 351 -1.46 2.13 18.95
N ALA A 352 -0.95 0.97 19.37
CA ALA A 352 -0.88 0.59 20.77
C ALA A 352 0.47 1.03 21.38
N ARG A 353 0.42 1.81 22.47
CA ARG A 353 1.58 2.40 23.13
C ARG A 353 1.52 2.21 24.66
N PRO A 354 1.53 0.97 25.14
CA PRO A 354 1.66 0.72 26.57
C PRO A 354 3.02 1.24 27.07
N GLU A 355 3.05 1.72 28.29
CA GLU A 355 4.20 2.39 28.91
C GLU A 355 4.78 1.59 30.07
N ASP A 356 4.56 0.28 30.10
CA ASP A 356 5.13 -0.58 31.11
C ASP A 356 6.49 -1.16 30.72
N ASP A 357 7.24 -1.64 31.71
CA ASP A 357 8.62 -2.13 31.54
C ASP A 357 8.73 -3.35 30.59
N ALA A 358 7.63 -4.04 30.33
CA ALA A 358 7.62 -5.23 29.47
C ALA A 358 7.67 -4.89 27.98
N CYS A 359 7.20 -3.69 27.60
CA CYS A 359 7.04 -3.31 26.20
C CYS A 359 8.09 -2.32 25.69
N GLY A 360 8.81 -1.61 26.57
CA GLY A 360 9.72 -0.54 26.15
C GLY A 360 8.98 0.69 25.59
N TYR A 361 9.71 1.76 25.35
CA TYR A 361 9.14 3.00 24.85
C TYR A 361 9.13 3.04 23.32
N LEU A 362 7.96 3.31 22.73
CA LEU A 362 7.80 3.68 21.32
C LEU A 362 7.18 5.08 21.21
N ASP A 363 7.78 5.95 20.40
CA ASP A 363 7.20 7.26 20.12
C ASP A 363 5.93 7.09 19.25
N HIS A 364 4.77 7.39 19.84
CA HIS A 364 3.47 7.25 19.19
C HIS A 364 3.29 8.20 17.99
N ARG A 365 4.04 9.30 17.92
CA ARG A 365 3.96 10.24 16.79
C ARG A 365 4.76 9.75 15.59
N ALA A 366 5.82 9.01 15.86
CA ALA A 366 6.75 8.59 14.84
C ALA A 366 6.17 7.54 13.89
N SER A 367 5.36 6.61 14.38
CA SER A 367 4.88 5.46 13.59
C SER A 367 3.52 5.71 12.92
N ALA A 368 2.59 6.44 13.55
CA ALA A 368 1.28 6.73 12.95
C ALA A 368 1.35 7.78 11.82
N LEU A 369 2.24 8.79 11.93
CA LEU A 369 2.40 9.86 10.95
C LEU A 369 2.64 9.37 9.51
N PRO A 370 3.46 8.34 9.24
CA PRO A 370 3.66 7.83 7.90
C PRO A 370 2.38 7.37 7.21
N LEU A 371 1.53 6.67 7.94
CA LEU A 371 0.27 6.17 7.38
C LEU A 371 -0.74 7.30 7.19
N VAL A 372 -0.80 8.26 8.12
CA VAL A 372 -1.63 9.46 7.96
C VAL A 372 -1.21 10.26 6.74
N ALA A 373 0.10 10.51 6.54
CA ALA A 373 0.60 11.21 5.37
C ALA A 373 0.29 10.46 4.06
N ALA A 374 0.47 9.13 4.04
CA ALA A 374 0.09 8.31 2.88
C ALA A 374 -1.42 8.38 2.59
N THR A 375 -2.25 8.50 3.63
CA THR A 375 -3.71 8.67 3.48
C THR A 375 -4.06 10.00 2.84
N GLU A 376 -3.38 11.08 3.26
CA GLU A 376 -3.58 12.42 2.69
C GLU A 376 -3.21 12.46 1.20
N GLU A 377 -2.11 11.81 0.80
CA GLU A 377 -1.69 11.71 -0.60
C GLU A 377 -2.68 10.90 -1.46
N LEU A 378 -3.34 9.89 -0.89
CA LEU A 378 -4.28 9.01 -1.61
C LEU A 378 -5.72 9.56 -1.60
N GLY A 379 -6.04 10.55 -0.78
CA GLY A 379 -7.34 11.22 -0.72
C GLY A 379 -8.52 10.22 -0.63
N ASP A 380 -9.48 10.33 -1.54
CA ASP A 380 -10.70 9.50 -1.54
C ASP A 380 -10.47 8.01 -1.85
N LEU A 381 -9.24 7.60 -2.20
CA LEU A 381 -8.94 6.20 -2.49
C LEU A 381 -8.70 5.36 -1.23
N LEU A 382 -8.36 6.00 -0.10
CA LEU A 382 -8.09 5.33 1.15
C LEU A 382 -8.79 6.04 2.30
N ARG A 383 -9.49 5.28 3.14
CA ARG A 383 -10.14 5.78 4.37
C ARG A 383 -9.49 5.14 5.59
N LEU A 384 -8.78 5.96 6.35
CA LEU A 384 -8.13 5.55 7.58
C LEU A 384 -9.06 5.79 8.77
N THR A 385 -9.22 4.77 9.61
CA THR A 385 -9.87 4.89 10.91
C THR A 385 -8.84 4.54 11.99
N LEU A 386 -8.64 5.42 12.93
CA LEU A 386 -7.79 5.16 14.09
C LEU A 386 -8.63 4.52 15.19
N LEU A 387 -8.23 3.34 15.65
CA LEU A 387 -8.87 2.68 16.80
C LEU A 387 -8.55 3.42 18.08
N HIS A 388 -9.56 3.91 18.78
CA HIS A 388 -9.40 4.56 20.08
C HIS A 388 -10.49 4.14 21.06
N PRO A 389 -10.15 3.70 22.29
CA PRO A 389 -8.79 3.37 22.75
C PRO A 389 -8.22 2.15 22.03
N PRO A 390 -6.87 2.00 21.90
CA PRO A 390 -6.26 0.87 21.21
C PRO A 390 -6.23 -0.39 22.10
N THR A 391 -7.41 -0.86 22.44
CA THR A 391 -7.66 -2.03 23.29
C THR A 391 -8.36 -3.14 22.50
N TYR A 392 -8.22 -4.38 22.94
CA TYR A 392 -8.84 -5.50 22.26
C TYR A 392 -10.39 -5.44 22.26
N PRO A 393 -11.08 -5.09 23.37
CA PRO A 393 -12.53 -4.92 23.34
C PRO A 393 -13.00 -3.81 22.39
N ALA A 394 -12.22 -2.73 22.24
CA ALA A 394 -12.53 -1.67 21.27
C ALA A 394 -12.38 -2.17 19.84
N LEU A 395 -11.38 -3.02 19.55
CA LEU A 395 -11.23 -3.67 18.25
C LEU A 395 -12.44 -4.54 17.91
N GLU A 396 -12.88 -5.39 18.85
CA GLU A 396 -14.07 -6.23 18.67
C GLU A 396 -15.32 -5.39 18.36
N ALA A 397 -15.56 -4.32 19.15
CA ALA A 397 -16.69 -3.44 18.98
C ALA A 397 -16.65 -2.70 17.63
N GLU A 398 -15.49 -2.20 17.23
CA GLU A 398 -15.34 -1.46 15.97
C GLU A 398 -15.53 -2.36 14.74
N LEU A 399 -14.96 -3.57 14.74
CA LEU A 399 -15.16 -4.52 13.65
C LEU A 399 -16.64 -4.93 13.55
N GLN A 400 -17.30 -5.13 14.69
CA GLN A 400 -18.75 -5.41 14.73
C GLN A 400 -19.58 -4.24 14.19
N ARG A 401 -19.27 -3.02 14.62
CA ARG A 401 -19.94 -1.80 14.16
C ARG A 401 -19.83 -1.63 12.64
N ALA A 402 -18.60 -1.75 12.12
CA ALA A 402 -18.31 -1.61 10.70
C ALA A 402 -19.03 -2.68 9.86
N HIS A 403 -19.06 -3.93 10.36
CA HIS A 403 -19.78 -5.02 9.71
C HIS A 403 -21.29 -4.76 9.66
N GLN A 404 -21.89 -4.33 10.77
CA GLN A 404 -23.33 -4.01 10.85
C GLN A 404 -23.69 -2.81 9.96
N ALA A 405 -22.80 -1.85 9.81
CA ALA A 405 -22.99 -0.70 8.91
C ALA A 405 -22.81 -1.05 7.42
N GLY A 406 -22.42 -2.29 7.07
CA GLY A 406 -22.10 -2.68 5.69
C GLY A 406 -20.79 -2.06 5.18
N GLU A 407 -19.94 -1.62 6.08
CA GLU A 407 -18.67 -0.93 5.80
C GLU A 407 -17.44 -1.69 6.35
N PRO A 408 -17.23 -2.97 5.98
CA PRO A 408 -16.17 -3.78 6.53
C PRO A 408 -14.79 -3.22 6.20
N TYR A 409 -13.84 -3.41 7.09
CA TYR A 409 -12.43 -3.10 6.86
C TYR A 409 -11.79 -4.14 5.94
N GLN A 410 -10.92 -3.71 5.03
CA GLN A 410 -10.11 -4.57 4.19
C GLN A 410 -8.70 -4.77 4.75
N VAL A 411 -8.25 -3.85 5.59
CA VAL A 411 -6.92 -3.92 6.19
C VAL A 411 -7.02 -3.60 7.68
N VAL A 412 -6.39 -4.43 8.48
CA VAL A 412 -6.03 -4.10 9.87
C VAL A 412 -4.54 -3.85 9.90
N HIS A 413 -4.16 -2.63 10.28
CA HIS A 413 -2.78 -2.20 10.40
C HIS A 413 -2.45 -2.01 11.89
N PHE A 414 -1.59 -2.87 12.41
CA PHE A 414 -1.15 -2.79 13.79
C PHE A 414 0.25 -2.18 13.86
N ASP A 415 0.37 -1.12 14.62
CA ASP A 415 1.61 -0.43 14.95
C ASP A 415 1.81 -0.46 16.46
N GLY A 416 2.79 -1.23 16.91
CA GLY A 416 3.00 -1.48 18.33
C GLY A 416 4.09 -2.51 18.63
N HIS A 417 3.98 -3.18 19.76
CA HIS A 417 4.89 -4.24 20.16
C HIS A 417 4.33 -5.64 19.84
N GLY A 418 5.19 -6.50 19.27
CA GLY A 418 4.98 -7.94 19.22
C GLY A 418 5.68 -8.61 20.41
N VAL A 419 5.04 -9.61 20.97
CA VAL A 419 5.58 -10.41 22.08
C VAL A 419 5.35 -11.89 21.83
N TYR A 420 6.10 -12.71 22.56
CA TYR A 420 5.88 -14.14 22.59
C TYR A 420 5.52 -14.58 24.01
N ASP A 421 4.34 -15.17 24.15
CA ASP A 421 3.92 -15.78 25.41
C ASP A 421 4.50 -17.19 25.56
N ARG A 422 5.52 -17.31 26.41
CA ARG A 422 6.21 -18.60 26.64
C ARG A 422 5.33 -19.65 27.34
N HIS A 423 4.31 -19.24 28.07
CA HIS A 423 3.41 -20.16 28.76
C HIS A 423 2.42 -20.81 27.79
N LEU A 424 1.93 -20.03 26.82
CA LEU A 424 1.00 -20.50 25.81
C LEU A 424 1.70 -21.03 24.56
N GLY A 425 2.99 -20.71 24.35
CA GLY A 425 3.71 -21.07 23.14
C GLY A 425 3.21 -20.35 21.89
N LEU A 426 2.64 -19.14 22.05
CA LEU A 426 1.99 -18.38 21.01
C LEU A 426 2.56 -16.96 20.90
N GLY A 427 2.67 -16.48 19.67
CA GLY A 427 2.91 -15.06 19.40
C GLY A 427 1.68 -14.21 19.76
N GLY A 428 1.92 -12.96 20.15
CA GLY A 428 0.88 -12.01 20.51
C GLY A 428 1.25 -10.58 20.19
N LEU A 429 0.27 -9.70 20.25
CA LEU A 429 0.42 -8.26 20.10
C LEU A 429 0.09 -7.57 21.41
N CYS A 430 0.88 -6.58 21.80
CA CYS A 430 0.63 -5.76 22.98
C CYS A 430 -0.40 -4.69 22.66
N PHE A 431 -1.63 -4.89 23.12
CA PHE A 431 -2.66 -3.85 23.19
C PHE A 431 -2.54 -3.07 24.49
N GLU A 432 -3.21 -1.92 24.59
CA GLU A 432 -3.37 -1.24 25.88
C GLU A 432 -4.42 -1.97 26.75
N ASP A 433 -4.19 -2.03 28.07
CA ASP A 433 -5.14 -2.64 29.02
C ASP A 433 -6.43 -1.81 29.07
N PRO A 434 -7.60 -2.38 28.80
CA PRO A 434 -8.87 -1.65 28.79
C PRO A 434 -9.19 -0.96 30.14
N ARG A 435 -8.61 -1.43 31.26
CA ARG A 435 -8.74 -0.79 32.57
C ARG A 435 -7.99 0.54 32.66
N ASP A 436 -7.07 0.79 31.75
CA ASP A 436 -6.23 1.98 31.71
C ASP A 436 -6.63 2.93 30.55
N ALA A 437 -7.74 2.69 29.87
CA ALA A 437 -8.18 3.44 28.67
C ALA A 437 -8.35 4.96 28.90
N GLU A 438 -8.67 5.38 30.14
CA GLU A 438 -8.80 6.79 30.52
C GLU A 438 -7.51 7.42 31.05
N LYS A 439 -6.44 6.62 31.22
CA LYS A 439 -5.16 7.12 31.71
C LYS A 439 -4.40 7.84 30.60
N LEU A 440 -3.81 8.98 30.93
CA LEU A 440 -2.94 9.71 30.01
C LEU A 440 -1.52 9.14 29.96
N THR A 441 -1.04 8.52 31.05
CA THR A 441 0.31 7.95 31.18
C THR A 441 0.28 6.68 32.05
N GLY A 442 1.33 5.87 31.98
CA GLY A 442 1.46 4.64 32.77
C GLY A 442 0.43 3.57 32.40
N ARG A 443 0.08 3.50 31.12
CA ARG A 443 -0.83 2.48 30.60
C ARG A 443 -0.11 1.14 30.52
N ARG A 444 -0.74 0.11 31.07
CA ARG A 444 -0.23 -1.25 31.01
C ARG A 444 -0.57 -1.89 29.67
N HIS A 445 0.15 -2.94 29.32
CA HIS A 445 -0.19 -3.75 28.16
C HIS A 445 -1.15 -4.89 28.54
N GLU A 446 -1.94 -5.33 27.56
CA GLU A 446 -2.60 -6.63 27.50
C GLU A 446 -2.06 -7.38 26.28
N THR A 447 -1.43 -8.53 26.50
CA THR A 447 -0.97 -9.38 25.40
C THR A 447 -2.17 -10.11 24.80
N ILE A 448 -2.46 -9.82 23.54
CA ILE A 448 -3.49 -10.51 22.75
C ILE A 448 -2.82 -11.54 21.87
N THR A 449 -2.99 -12.79 22.22
CA THR A 449 -2.42 -13.92 21.50
C THR A 449 -3.17 -14.20 20.18
N THR A 450 -2.51 -14.86 19.25
CA THR A 450 -3.06 -15.15 17.93
C THR A 450 -4.26 -16.10 17.94
N ASP A 451 -4.45 -16.91 18.98
CA ASP A 451 -5.64 -17.72 19.19
C ASP A 451 -6.92 -16.91 19.46
N ARG A 452 -6.78 -15.69 20.02
CA ARG A 452 -7.87 -14.72 20.17
C ARG A 452 -8.02 -13.85 18.92
N LEU A 453 -6.91 -13.32 18.41
CA LEU A 453 -6.91 -12.37 17.30
C LEU A 453 -7.30 -13.01 15.97
N GLY A 454 -6.79 -14.20 15.65
CA GLY A 454 -7.04 -14.88 14.38
C GLY A 454 -8.53 -15.13 14.11
N PRO A 455 -9.28 -15.80 15.03
CA PRO A 455 -10.72 -16.00 14.86
C PRO A 455 -11.52 -14.70 14.72
N LEU A 456 -11.14 -13.64 15.41
CA LEU A 456 -11.75 -12.32 15.29
C LEU A 456 -11.59 -11.77 13.86
N LEU A 457 -10.35 -11.69 13.38
CA LEU A 457 -10.04 -11.15 12.06
C LEU A 457 -10.69 -11.96 10.93
N THR A 458 -10.64 -13.28 11.02
CA THR A 458 -11.26 -14.18 10.03
C THR A 458 -12.79 -14.16 10.09
N GLY A 459 -13.37 -14.02 11.29
CA GLY A 459 -14.81 -13.87 11.48
C GLY A 459 -15.37 -12.64 10.75
N TYR A 460 -14.63 -11.54 10.75
CA TYR A 460 -14.96 -10.33 10.00
C TYR A 460 -14.35 -10.28 8.59
N ARG A 461 -13.75 -11.38 8.13
CA ARG A 461 -13.17 -11.54 6.77
C ARG A 461 -12.14 -10.47 6.43
N ILE A 462 -11.26 -10.12 7.38
CA ILE A 462 -10.14 -9.21 7.13
C ILE A 462 -9.12 -9.90 6.23
N PRO A 463 -8.94 -9.47 4.96
CA PRO A 463 -8.08 -10.18 4.03
C PRO A 463 -6.59 -9.85 4.16
N LEU A 464 -6.26 -8.68 4.71
CA LEU A 464 -4.90 -8.20 4.85
C LEU A 464 -4.64 -7.66 6.25
N VAL A 465 -3.56 -8.15 6.86
CA VAL A 465 -3.02 -7.62 8.12
C VAL A 465 -1.63 -7.07 7.86
N VAL A 466 -1.37 -5.86 8.32
CA VAL A 466 -0.03 -5.24 8.29
C VAL A 466 0.44 -5.09 9.73
N LEU A 467 1.64 -5.60 10.03
CA LEU A 467 2.22 -5.62 11.36
C LEU A 467 3.52 -4.80 11.37
N GLU A 468 3.43 -3.55 11.78
CA GLU A 468 4.58 -2.71 12.11
C GLU A 468 4.96 -2.91 13.57
N ALA A 469 5.21 -4.16 13.95
CA ALA A 469 5.62 -4.52 15.28
C ALA A 469 6.95 -5.28 15.19
N CYS A 470 7.90 -4.93 16.04
CA CYS A 470 9.21 -5.57 16.07
C CYS A 470 9.05 -7.09 16.23
N GLN A 471 9.80 -7.84 15.43
CA GLN A 471 9.88 -9.31 15.52
C GLN A 471 8.56 -10.08 15.27
N THR A 472 7.53 -9.46 14.68
CA THR A 472 6.30 -10.18 14.31
C THR A 472 6.52 -11.23 13.22
N ALA A 473 7.58 -11.09 12.43
CA ALA A 473 8.03 -12.08 11.45
C ALA A 473 9.12 -13.02 12.00
N LEU A 474 9.82 -12.62 13.08
CA LEU A 474 10.79 -13.44 13.77
C LEU A 474 10.16 -14.04 15.02
N ALA A 475 10.61 -15.21 15.40
CA ALA A 475 10.22 -15.84 16.64
C ALA A 475 11.46 -16.26 17.42
N ASP A 476 11.38 -16.22 18.75
CA ASP A 476 12.39 -16.83 19.60
C ASP A 476 12.43 -18.35 19.39
N ALA A 477 13.55 -18.97 19.69
CA ALA A 477 13.74 -20.41 19.51
C ALA A 477 12.55 -21.23 20.10
N GLY A 478 11.89 -21.98 19.22
CA GLY A 478 10.76 -22.84 19.59
C GLY A 478 9.36 -22.19 19.49
N SER A 479 9.25 -20.95 19.02
CA SER A 479 7.99 -20.22 18.89
C SER A 479 7.58 -20.02 17.42
N LYS A 480 6.25 -19.85 17.17
CA LYS A 480 5.76 -19.39 15.86
C LYS A 480 5.70 -17.88 15.84
N SER A 481 6.00 -17.26 14.68
CA SER A 481 5.79 -15.82 14.52
C SER A 481 4.29 -15.48 14.50
N VAL A 482 3.94 -14.27 14.91
CA VAL A 482 2.55 -13.79 14.84
C VAL A 482 2.01 -13.89 13.41
N ALA A 483 2.84 -13.54 12.41
CA ALA A 483 2.45 -13.60 11.00
C ALA A 483 2.12 -15.02 10.54
N THR A 484 2.94 -16.02 10.92
CA THR A 484 2.72 -17.44 10.61
C THR A 484 1.41 -17.94 11.22
N ASP A 485 1.20 -17.65 12.51
CA ASP A 485 0.00 -18.10 13.23
C ASP A 485 -1.29 -17.47 12.66
N LEU A 486 -1.27 -16.18 12.30
CA LEU A 486 -2.44 -15.52 11.69
C LEU A 486 -2.77 -16.13 10.33
N LEU A 487 -1.74 -16.45 9.51
CA LEU A 487 -1.95 -17.10 8.22
C LEU A 487 -2.55 -18.51 8.40
N GLU A 488 -2.03 -19.32 9.32
CA GLU A 488 -2.58 -20.65 9.63
C GLU A 488 -4.03 -20.61 10.11
N ARG A 489 -4.44 -19.50 10.74
CA ARG A 489 -5.82 -19.29 11.20
C ARG A 489 -6.76 -18.77 10.12
N GLY A 490 -6.24 -18.48 8.92
CA GLY A 490 -7.04 -18.19 7.74
C GLY A 490 -7.05 -16.72 7.30
N VAL A 491 -6.15 -15.87 7.81
CA VAL A 491 -5.90 -14.55 7.22
C VAL A 491 -5.22 -14.75 5.87
N ALA A 492 -5.72 -14.13 4.79
CA ALA A 492 -5.23 -14.40 3.44
C ALA A 492 -3.82 -13.86 3.16
N SER A 493 -3.48 -12.71 3.75
CA SER A 493 -2.17 -12.08 3.60
C SER A 493 -1.75 -11.37 4.89
N VAL A 494 -0.50 -11.53 5.28
CA VAL A 494 0.12 -10.81 6.39
C VAL A 494 1.43 -10.20 5.91
N VAL A 495 1.53 -8.89 6.00
CA VAL A 495 2.78 -8.13 5.83
C VAL A 495 3.35 -7.88 7.22
N ALA A 496 4.58 -8.28 7.46
CA ALA A 496 5.22 -8.12 8.75
C ALA A 496 6.64 -7.56 8.61
N MET A 497 7.16 -6.95 9.67
CA MET A 497 8.53 -6.49 9.73
C MET A 497 9.41 -7.55 10.40
N SER A 498 10.50 -7.95 9.72
CA SER A 498 11.45 -8.92 10.27
C SER A 498 12.34 -8.34 11.39
N HIS A 499 12.53 -7.03 11.39
CA HIS A 499 13.30 -6.26 12.38
C HIS A 499 12.60 -4.95 12.69
N SER A 500 13.06 -4.25 13.72
CA SER A 500 12.63 -2.88 13.99
C SER A 500 12.98 -1.97 12.81
N VAL A 501 12.03 -1.16 12.40
CA VAL A 501 12.19 -0.25 11.26
C VAL A 501 12.25 1.20 11.72
N LEU A 502 13.02 2.00 10.99
CA LEU A 502 13.01 3.45 11.16
C LEU A 502 11.69 4.02 10.62
N VAL A 503 11.25 5.12 11.22
CA VAL A 503 10.04 5.84 10.79
C VAL A 503 10.07 6.18 9.29
N GLU A 504 11.23 6.60 8.77
CA GLU A 504 11.39 6.93 7.35
C GLU A 504 11.28 5.68 6.45
N THR A 505 11.76 4.53 6.91
CA THR A 505 11.58 3.25 6.22
C THR A 505 10.10 2.86 6.16
N ALA A 506 9.41 2.91 7.29
CA ALA A 506 7.98 2.64 7.38
C ALA A 506 7.19 3.59 6.47
N ARG A 507 7.47 4.91 6.55
CA ARG A 507 6.81 5.93 5.73
C ARG A 507 6.92 5.65 4.24
N ARG A 508 8.13 5.38 3.74
CA ARG A 508 8.35 5.10 2.31
C ARG A 508 7.69 3.82 1.86
N PHE A 509 7.84 2.77 2.66
CA PHE A 509 7.23 1.49 2.35
C PHE A 509 5.71 1.60 2.30
N VAL A 510 5.10 2.12 3.36
CA VAL A 510 3.64 2.23 3.53
C VAL A 510 3.02 3.11 2.44
N SER A 511 3.62 4.26 2.13
CA SER A 511 3.14 5.17 1.09
C SER A 511 3.05 4.46 -0.27
N VAL A 512 4.12 3.81 -0.70
CA VAL A 512 4.14 3.09 -1.98
C VAL A 512 3.24 1.86 -1.96
N PHE A 513 3.25 1.10 -0.85
CA PHE A 513 2.46 -0.11 -0.70
C PHE A 513 0.95 0.16 -0.83
N TYR A 514 0.44 1.15 -0.08
CA TYR A 514 -0.98 1.51 -0.15
C TYR A 514 -1.35 2.19 -1.48
N ALA A 515 -0.45 2.98 -2.07
CA ALA A 515 -0.69 3.55 -3.39
C ALA A 515 -0.87 2.47 -4.46
N GLU A 516 -0.07 1.40 -4.43
CA GLU A 516 -0.23 0.29 -5.37
C GLU A 516 -1.51 -0.52 -5.09
N LEU A 517 -1.87 -0.73 -3.82
CA LEU A 517 -3.15 -1.36 -3.48
C LEU A 517 -4.33 -0.51 -3.98
N ALA A 518 -4.28 0.82 -3.81
CA ALA A 518 -5.31 1.74 -4.27
C ALA A 518 -5.45 1.76 -5.81
N ARG A 519 -4.38 1.44 -6.53
CA ARG A 519 -4.40 1.21 -8.00
C ARG A 519 -4.97 -0.15 -8.39
N GLY A 520 -5.41 -0.96 -7.45
CA GLY A 520 -5.94 -2.30 -7.68
C GLY A 520 -4.86 -3.36 -7.91
N GLN A 521 -3.61 -3.08 -7.53
CA GLN A 521 -2.56 -4.10 -7.61
C GLN A 521 -2.74 -5.17 -6.54
N ARG A 522 -2.25 -6.37 -6.82
CA ARG A 522 -2.22 -7.48 -5.87
C ARG A 522 -1.24 -7.19 -4.74
N VAL A 523 -1.47 -7.79 -3.57
CA VAL A 523 -0.65 -7.58 -2.36
C VAL A 523 0.84 -7.86 -2.64
N GLY A 524 1.17 -8.95 -3.33
CA GLY A 524 2.56 -9.27 -3.67
C GLY A 524 3.22 -8.26 -4.63
N ARG A 525 2.44 -7.58 -5.48
CA ARG A 525 2.95 -6.54 -6.37
C ARG A 525 3.17 -5.22 -5.63
N ALA A 526 2.27 -4.88 -4.72
CA ALA A 526 2.44 -3.75 -3.81
C ALA A 526 3.68 -3.92 -2.91
N MET A 527 3.92 -5.14 -2.39
CA MET A 527 5.15 -5.48 -1.66
C MET A 527 6.41 -5.22 -2.49
N LEU A 528 6.45 -5.75 -3.71
CA LEU A 528 7.59 -5.56 -4.61
C LEU A 528 7.88 -4.07 -4.88
N ALA A 529 6.82 -3.27 -5.10
CA ALA A 529 6.96 -1.84 -5.32
C ALA A 529 7.54 -1.12 -4.09
N GLY A 530 7.04 -1.44 -2.89
CA GLY A 530 7.57 -0.92 -1.63
C GLY A 530 9.04 -1.27 -1.40
N GLN A 531 9.43 -2.53 -1.60
CA GLN A 531 10.82 -2.99 -1.48
C GLN A 531 11.75 -2.29 -2.49
N ARG A 532 11.28 -2.08 -3.73
CA ARG A 532 12.02 -1.32 -4.75
C ARG A 532 12.20 0.14 -4.40
N ALA A 533 11.20 0.77 -3.82
CA ALA A 533 11.28 2.16 -3.36
C ALA A 533 12.33 2.31 -2.24
N LEU A 534 12.34 1.37 -1.28
CA LEU A 534 13.34 1.34 -0.21
C LEU A 534 14.75 1.12 -0.73
N HIS A 535 14.92 0.21 -1.69
CA HIS A 535 16.23 -0.09 -2.29
C HIS A 535 16.73 1.06 -3.18
N GLY A 536 15.83 1.71 -3.94
CA GLY A 536 16.17 2.79 -4.85
C GLY A 536 16.68 4.06 -4.15
N ASP A 537 16.23 4.28 -2.92
CA ASP A 537 16.72 5.38 -2.09
C ASP A 537 16.99 4.87 -0.66
N PRO A 538 18.25 4.57 -0.34
CA PRO A 538 18.67 4.11 0.98
C PRO A 538 18.81 5.22 2.03
N CYS A 539 18.62 6.51 1.69
CA CYS A 539 18.68 7.60 2.66
C CYS A 539 17.53 7.47 3.68
N ARG A 540 17.86 7.49 4.98
CA ARG A 540 16.89 7.36 6.09
C ARG A 540 16.89 8.59 7.00
N GLY A 541 17.44 9.70 6.53
CA GLY A 541 17.44 10.99 7.23
C GLY A 541 18.83 11.49 7.57
N GLN A 542 18.87 12.46 8.48
CA GLN A 542 20.09 13.10 8.97
C GLN A 542 20.27 12.81 10.45
N VAL A 543 21.47 12.39 10.83
CA VAL A 543 21.82 12.18 12.24
C VAL A 543 22.80 13.26 12.65
N PHE A 544 22.47 13.97 13.75
CA PHE A 544 23.30 15.04 14.26
C PHE A 544 24.73 14.55 14.55
N GLY A 545 25.71 15.23 13.97
CA GLY A 545 27.13 14.86 14.14
C GLY A 545 27.62 13.68 13.28
N ALA A 546 26.75 12.94 12.60
CA ALA A 546 27.12 11.81 11.75
C ALA A 546 26.77 12.02 10.26
N GLY A 547 25.94 13.03 9.94
CA GLY A 547 25.52 13.31 8.57
C GLY A 547 24.35 12.48 8.07
N GLU A 548 24.31 12.17 6.78
CA GLU A 548 23.26 11.38 6.16
C GLU A 548 23.32 9.91 6.62
N LEU A 549 22.20 9.42 7.18
CA LEU A 549 22.03 8.02 7.51
C LEU A 549 21.57 7.25 6.26
N ARG A 550 22.37 6.31 5.81
CA ARG A 550 22.02 5.39 4.73
C ARG A 550 21.88 3.97 5.28
N LEU A 551 20.81 3.28 4.90
CA LEU A 551 20.50 1.95 5.40
C LEU A 551 19.87 1.10 4.28
N SER A 552 20.45 -0.06 4.03
CA SER A 552 19.92 -1.07 3.10
C SER A 552 18.96 -2.00 3.83
N ASP A 553 17.75 -1.52 4.11
CA ASP A 553 16.70 -2.19 4.90
C ASP A 553 15.49 -2.64 4.07
N TRP A 554 15.58 -2.62 2.75
CA TRP A 554 14.54 -2.96 1.80
C TRP A 554 13.99 -4.40 1.94
N PHE A 555 14.75 -5.30 2.55
CA PHE A 555 14.39 -6.70 2.78
C PHE A 555 13.66 -6.93 4.12
N VAL A 556 13.51 -5.91 4.93
CA VAL A 556 12.85 -5.99 6.25
C VAL A 556 11.34 -6.23 6.16
N PRO A 557 10.60 -5.59 5.24
CA PRO A 557 9.21 -5.97 5.01
C PRO A 557 9.12 -7.34 4.35
N VAL A 558 8.38 -8.26 4.97
CA VAL A 558 8.22 -9.65 4.53
C VAL A 558 6.75 -9.99 4.35
N LEU A 559 6.45 -10.85 3.37
CA LEU A 559 5.11 -11.25 3.00
C LEU A 559 4.84 -12.72 3.34
N TYR A 560 3.78 -12.95 4.09
CA TYR A 560 3.17 -14.26 4.31
C TYR A 560 1.84 -14.31 3.59
N GLN A 561 1.64 -15.31 2.75
CA GLN A 561 0.40 -15.49 1.98
C GLN A 561 0.05 -16.95 1.85
N GLU A 562 -1.24 -17.21 1.61
CA GLU A 562 -1.71 -18.48 1.10
C GLU A 562 -1.28 -18.71 -0.36
N LYS A 563 -1.78 -19.79 -0.98
CA LYS A 563 -1.49 -20.14 -2.37
C LYS A 563 -1.75 -18.97 -3.32
N ASP A 564 -2.87 -18.28 -3.16
CA ASP A 564 -3.27 -17.19 -4.03
C ASP A 564 -2.68 -15.84 -3.59
N ASP A 565 -2.48 -14.95 -4.55
CA ASP A 565 -2.12 -13.55 -4.31
C ASP A 565 -3.39 -12.71 -4.54
N PRO A 566 -4.14 -12.34 -3.49
CA PRO A 566 -5.44 -11.73 -3.65
C PRO A 566 -5.32 -10.32 -4.23
N GLN A 567 -6.23 -10.01 -5.14
CA GLN A 567 -6.56 -8.64 -5.49
C GLN A 567 -7.66 -8.19 -4.53
N LEU A 568 -7.39 -7.16 -3.75
CA LEU A 568 -8.31 -6.69 -2.72
C LEU A 568 -9.24 -5.61 -3.26
N PHE A 569 -8.79 -4.84 -4.25
CA PHE A 569 -9.46 -3.65 -4.74
C PHE A 569 -9.60 -3.65 -6.26
N GLN A 570 -10.68 -3.04 -6.73
CA GLN A 570 -10.85 -2.78 -8.15
C GLN A 570 -9.79 -1.78 -8.60
N ALA A 571 -9.21 -2.02 -9.79
CA ALA A 571 -8.27 -1.08 -10.36
C ALA A 571 -8.95 0.29 -10.54
N THR A 572 -8.41 1.31 -9.89
CA THR A 572 -8.73 2.68 -10.27
C THR A 572 -8.03 2.99 -11.59
N PRO A 573 -8.69 3.68 -12.53
CA PRO A 573 -8.00 4.17 -13.71
C PRO A 573 -6.76 4.94 -13.26
N SER A 574 -5.58 4.58 -13.77
CA SER A 574 -4.35 5.34 -13.55
C SER A 574 -4.62 6.83 -13.80
N PRO A 575 -4.04 7.75 -13.02
CA PRO A 575 -4.14 9.18 -13.33
C PRO A 575 -3.74 9.36 -14.78
N GLN A 576 -4.68 9.89 -15.55
CA GLN A 576 -4.66 9.80 -17.00
C GLN A 576 -3.53 10.66 -17.54
N THR A 577 -2.80 10.13 -18.50
CA THR A 577 -1.85 10.93 -19.28
C THR A 577 -2.59 12.10 -19.92
N LYS A 578 -1.91 13.23 -20.15
CA LYS A 578 -2.48 14.37 -20.91
C LYS A 578 -3.10 13.90 -22.25
N GLU A 579 -2.63 12.82 -22.79
CA GLU A 579 -3.10 12.19 -24.02
C GLU A 579 -4.46 11.48 -23.85
N ASP A 580 -4.65 10.76 -22.74
CA ASP A 580 -5.93 10.14 -22.39
C ASP A 580 -7.01 11.17 -22.08
N LEU A 581 -6.63 12.26 -21.40
CA LEU A 581 -7.50 13.41 -21.15
C LEU A 581 -7.91 14.09 -22.47
N ARG A 582 -6.98 14.28 -23.42
CA ARG A 582 -7.25 14.80 -24.77
C ARG A 582 -8.18 13.88 -25.57
N ALA A 583 -7.95 12.58 -25.51
CA ALA A 583 -8.78 11.58 -26.23
C ALA A 583 -10.21 11.57 -25.68
N ARG A 584 -10.38 11.61 -24.35
CA ARG A 584 -11.71 11.70 -23.71
C ARG A 584 -12.42 13.01 -24.04
N LEU A 585 -11.70 14.12 -24.03
CA LEU A 585 -12.26 15.40 -24.37
C LEU A 585 -12.77 15.41 -25.81
N ARG A 586 -11.95 14.94 -26.77
CA ARG A 586 -12.34 14.82 -28.18
C ARG A 586 -13.55 13.91 -28.39
N ALA A 587 -13.68 12.85 -27.59
CA ALA A 587 -14.84 11.94 -27.66
C ALA A 587 -16.11 12.55 -27.05
N ARG A 588 -15.98 13.59 -26.21
CA ARG A 588 -17.09 14.26 -25.53
C ARG A 588 -17.51 15.58 -26.19
N LEU A 589 -16.62 16.19 -26.95
CA LEU A 589 -16.86 17.37 -27.78
C LEU A 589 -17.35 16.97 -29.16
#